data_5310917cf32f5dd29fd31e1dd1311e69
#
_entry.id   5310917cf32f5dd29fd31e1dd1311e69
#
_cell.length_a   1.000
_cell.length_b   1.000
_cell.length_c   1.000
_cell.angle_alpha   90.00
_cell.angle_beta   90.00
_cell.angle_gamma   90.00
#
_symmetry.space_group_name_H-M   'P 1'
#
loop_
_entity.id
_entity.type
_entity.pdbx_description
1 polymer ?
#
loop_
_entity_poly.entity_id
_entity_poly.type
_entity_poly.pdbx_seq_one_letter_code
_entity_poly.pdbx_strand_id
1 'polypeptide(L)'
;MTLRDGGVSEAPYGSLNLGLHVGDQPERVRENRERLIKAFDLPSPPQWLHQVHGSRAIEAGATDDSPEADAVWTRIPGRVCAVMTADCLPILLCARDGSAVAAVHAGWKGLANGVVASAIAALGTASVLAWLGAAIGPGAFAVGGDVRETFLDQDRGFDTAFRPAAGGRYLADIYALGRLSLVLSGVDAAAIHGGGWCTHGQSADFFSYRRDRETGRMAALIWLE
;
A
#
# COMPACT_ATOMS: atom_id res chain seq x y z
N MET A 1 5.50 -7.03 -5.24
CA MET A 1 4.68 -7.25 -4.03
C MET A 1 4.77 -8.72 -3.64
N THR A 2 4.88 -9.04 -2.33
CA THR A 2 4.90 -10.42 -1.84
C THR A 2 3.50 -11.04 -1.83
N LEU A 3 3.45 -12.37 -1.80
CA LEU A 3 2.28 -13.15 -1.40
C LEU A 3 2.39 -13.53 0.08
N ARG A 4 1.44 -14.30 0.59
CA ARG A 4 1.43 -14.76 1.99
C ARG A 4 2.34 -15.95 2.26
N ASP A 5 2.74 -16.71 1.23
CA ASP A 5 3.50 -17.94 1.35
C ASP A 5 5.03 -17.72 1.28
N GLY A 6 5.80 -18.72 1.75
CA GLY A 6 7.27 -18.75 1.67
C GLY A 6 7.99 -18.36 2.98
N GLY A 7 7.26 -18.15 4.07
CA GLY A 7 7.83 -17.81 5.37
C GLY A 7 7.77 -18.91 6.42
N VAL A 8 8.03 -18.54 7.68
CA VAL A 8 8.08 -19.43 8.86
C VAL A 8 7.04 -19.10 9.92
N SER A 9 6.24 -18.06 9.72
CA SER A 9 5.16 -17.73 10.65
C SER A 9 4.09 -18.81 10.64
N GLU A 10 3.51 -19.08 11.81
CA GLU A 10 2.40 -20.02 11.98
C GLU A 10 1.05 -19.28 11.91
N ALA A 11 -0.04 -20.05 11.89
CA ALA A 11 -1.38 -19.48 11.97
C ALA A 11 -1.55 -18.61 13.24
N PRO A 12 -2.22 -17.45 13.13
CA PRO A 12 -2.96 -16.91 11.98
C PRO A 12 -2.09 -16.13 10.96
N TYR A 13 -0.77 -16.05 11.14
CA TYR A 13 0.17 -15.24 10.36
C TYR A 13 0.85 -16.03 9.22
N GLY A 14 0.44 -17.25 8.98
CA GLY A 14 1.11 -18.18 8.07
C GLY A 14 1.06 -17.80 6.59
N SER A 15 2.22 -17.73 5.98
CA SER A 15 3.56 -18.01 6.49
C SER A 15 4.54 -16.82 6.40
N LEU A 16 4.50 -15.97 5.34
CA LEU A 16 5.43 -14.87 5.10
C LEU A 16 4.90 -13.56 5.69
N ASN A 17 4.64 -13.54 7.00
CA ASN A 17 4.29 -12.30 7.68
C ASN A 17 5.53 -11.40 7.81
N LEU A 18 5.40 -10.13 7.36
CA LEU A 18 6.46 -9.11 7.41
C LEU A 18 6.20 -8.02 8.44
N GLY A 19 5.04 -8.05 9.12
CA GLY A 19 4.60 -7.04 10.08
C GLY A 19 4.97 -7.39 11.53
N LEU A 20 5.88 -6.63 12.17
CA LEU A 20 6.24 -6.80 13.59
C LEU A 20 5.14 -6.36 14.58
N HIS A 21 4.14 -5.59 14.11
CA HIS A 21 3.12 -4.94 14.93
C HIS A 21 1.80 -5.74 15.01
N VAL A 22 1.75 -6.96 14.47
CA VAL A 22 0.49 -7.71 14.35
C VAL A 22 0.28 -8.78 15.41
N GLY A 23 1.27 -9.01 16.30
CA GLY A 23 1.18 -9.99 17.39
C GLY A 23 1.88 -11.32 17.11
N ASP A 24 2.51 -11.49 15.95
CA ASP A 24 3.36 -12.65 15.64
C ASP A 24 4.67 -12.62 16.43
N GLN A 25 5.36 -13.76 16.51
CA GLN A 25 6.67 -13.87 17.14
C GLN A 25 7.71 -13.04 16.38
N PRO A 26 8.37 -12.05 17.02
CA PRO A 26 9.29 -11.14 16.32
C PRO A 26 10.43 -11.84 15.59
N GLU A 27 10.91 -12.97 16.10
CA GLU A 27 11.98 -13.77 15.52
C GLU A 27 11.56 -14.35 14.16
N ARG A 28 10.33 -14.84 14.05
CA ARG A 28 9.76 -15.36 12.80
C ARG A 28 9.61 -14.25 11.76
N VAL A 29 9.15 -13.08 12.19
CA VAL A 29 9.02 -11.91 11.28
C VAL A 29 10.40 -11.46 10.78
N ARG A 30 11.44 -11.44 11.64
CA ARG A 30 12.81 -11.12 11.23
C ARG A 30 13.34 -12.14 10.22
N GLU A 31 13.15 -13.43 10.47
CA GLU A 31 13.52 -14.49 9.53
C GLU A 31 12.78 -14.33 8.19
N ASN A 32 11.49 -14.03 8.20
CA ASN A 32 10.73 -13.76 6.98
C ASN A 32 11.29 -12.56 6.20
N ARG A 33 11.70 -11.49 6.88
CA ARG A 33 12.34 -10.33 6.25
C ARG A 33 13.71 -10.68 5.65
N GLU A 34 14.49 -11.51 6.32
CA GLU A 34 15.78 -12.02 5.79
C GLU A 34 15.55 -12.89 4.54
N ARG A 35 14.55 -13.79 4.58
CA ARG A 35 14.17 -14.59 3.41
C ARG A 35 13.75 -13.71 2.23
N LEU A 36 12.99 -12.66 2.48
CA LEU A 36 12.59 -11.69 1.46
C LEU A 36 13.81 -11.02 0.82
N ILE A 37 14.74 -10.51 1.63
CA ILE A 37 15.97 -9.87 1.16
C ILE A 37 16.76 -10.83 0.27
N LYS A 38 16.97 -12.07 0.73
CA LYS A 38 17.71 -13.09 0.00
C LYS A 38 17.01 -13.56 -1.29
N ALA A 39 15.68 -13.75 -1.23
CA ALA A 39 14.93 -14.28 -2.37
C ALA A 39 14.87 -13.29 -3.56
N PHE A 40 14.90 -11.99 -3.28
CA PHE A 40 14.86 -10.94 -4.31
C PHE A 40 16.21 -10.28 -4.54
N ASP A 41 17.28 -10.77 -3.88
CA ASP A 41 18.63 -10.16 -3.94
C ASP A 41 18.60 -8.64 -3.74
N LEU A 42 17.85 -8.22 -2.68
CA LEU A 42 17.63 -6.80 -2.45
C LEU A 42 18.97 -6.09 -2.16
N PRO A 43 19.23 -4.94 -2.80
CA PRO A 43 20.51 -4.24 -2.66
C PRO A 43 20.74 -3.65 -1.27
N SER A 44 19.68 -3.48 -0.47
CA SER A 44 19.75 -3.05 0.92
C SER A 44 18.52 -3.56 1.69
N PRO A 45 18.57 -3.58 3.03
CA PRO A 45 17.35 -3.79 3.83
C PRO A 45 16.29 -2.75 3.48
N PRO A 46 15.01 -3.15 3.32
CA PRO A 46 13.93 -2.22 3.03
C PRO A 46 13.74 -1.19 4.15
N GLN A 47 13.49 0.06 3.79
CA GLN A 47 13.00 1.06 4.74
C GLN A 47 11.57 0.71 5.15
N TRP A 48 11.41 0.16 6.33
CA TRP A 48 10.10 -0.12 6.93
C TRP A 48 9.52 1.12 7.58
N LEU A 49 8.18 1.19 7.66
CA LEU A 49 7.45 2.31 8.24
C LEU A 49 6.56 1.86 9.41
N HIS A 50 6.38 2.73 10.38
CA HIS A 50 5.25 2.69 11.29
C HIS A 50 4.05 3.38 10.61
N GLN A 51 3.24 2.60 9.89
CA GLN A 51 2.11 3.07 9.10
C GLN A 51 0.91 3.37 9.99
N VAL A 52 0.42 4.60 9.93
CA VAL A 52 -0.66 5.13 10.79
C VAL A 52 -1.91 5.56 10.00
N HIS A 53 -1.96 5.26 8.70
CA HIS A 53 -3.00 5.70 7.77
C HIS A 53 -3.06 7.23 7.63
N GLY A 54 -1.91 7.89 7.78
CA GLY A 54 -1.72 9.32 7.57
C GLY A 54 -1.36 9.66 6.13
N SER A 55 -0.75 10.85 5.94
CA SER A 55 -0.32 11.32 4.62
C SER A 55 1.18 11.64 4.53
N ARG A 56 1.94 11.39 5.60
CA ARG A 56 3.36 11.73 5.63
C ARG A 56 4.16 10.86 4.67
N ALA A 57 4.98 11.51 3.83
CA ALA A 57 5.98 10.88 2.98
C ALA A 57 7.39 11.21 3.51
N ILE A 58 8.27 10.23 3.57
CA ILE A 58 9.66 10.39 4.02
C ILE A 58 10.65 9.88 2.97
N GLU A 59 11.87 10.38 3.02
CA GLU A 59 12.97 9.84 2.22
C GLU A 59 13.55 8.57 2.87
N ALA A 60 13.82 7.53 2.08
CA ALA A 60 14.39 6.29 2.57
C ALA A 60 15.81 6.51 3.10
N GLY A 61 16.12 5.88 4.25
CA GLY A 61 17.42 5.99 4.92
C GLY A 61 17.65 7.29 5.67
N ALA A 62 16.61 8.10 5.86
CA ALA A 62 16.67 9.28 6.72
C ALA A 62 16.80 8.88 8.22
N THR A 63 16.37 7.68 8.57
CA THR A 63 16.46 7.11 9.92
C THR A 63 16.68 5.60 9.85
N ASP A 64 17.35 5.01 10.84
CA ASP A 64 17.52 3.54 10.96
C ASP A 64 16.30 2.85 11.56
N ASP A 65 15.43 3.60 12.23
CA ASP A 65 14.18 3.11 12.82
C ASP A 65 13.04 3.06 11.81
N SER A 66 11.90 2.46 12.20
CA SER A 66 10.65 2.48 11.45
C SER A 66 9.88 3.77 11.74
N PRO A 67 10.13 4.88 11.04
CA PRO A 67 9.51 6.17 11.31
C PRO A 67 8.02 6.15 10.99
N GLU A 68 7.25 7.01 11.69
CA GLU A 68 5.84 7.19 11.41
C GLU A 68 5.65 7.88 10.05
N ALA A 69 5.16 7.12 9.08
CA ALA A 69 4.82 7.59 7.74
C ALA A 69 3.97 6.55 6.99
N ASP A 70 3.31 6.97 5.93
CA ASP A 70 2.52 6.11 5.05
C ASP A 70 3.02 6.13 3.59
N ALA A 71 4.08 6.87 3.30
CA ALA A 71 4.81 6.81 2.04
C ALA A 71 6.32 6.93 2.30
N VAL A 72 7.10 6.25 1.46
CA VAL A 72 8.56 6.32 1.46
C VAL A 72 9.05 6.43 0.02
N TRP A 73 10.02 7.32 -0.22
CA TRP A 73 10.55 7.61 -1.53
C TRP A 73 12.08 7.70 -1.51
N THR A 74 12.73 7.59 -2.68
CA THR A 74 14.18 7.77 -2.81
C THR A 74 14.58 8.22 -4.21
N ARG A 75 15.71 8.91 -4.30
CA ARG A 75 16.49 9.15 -5.53
C ARG A 75 17.82 8.42 -5.54
N ILE A 76 18.10 7.66 -4.49
CA ILE A 76 19.40 7.01 -4.30
C ILE A 76 19.26 5.56 -4.77
N PRO A 77 20.06 5.14 -5.80
CA PRO A 77 20.12 3.74 -6.22
C PRO A 77 20.45 2.79 -5.06
N GLY A 78 19.89 1.60 -5.12
CA GLY A 78 20.08 0.58 -4.10
C GLY A 78 19.29 0.78 -2.80
N ARG A 79 18.60 1.90 -2.59
CA ARG A 79 17.71 2.07 -1.43
C ARG A 79 16.32 1.49 -1.71
N VAL A 80 15.87 0.59 -0.85
CA VAL A 80 14.59 -0.13 -1.04
C VAL A 80 13.48 0.55 -0.24
N CYS A 81 12.48 1.09 -0.96
CA CYS A 81 11.24 1.59 -0.40
C CYS A 81 10.23 0.46 -0.20
N ALA A 82 9.59 0.35 0.96
CA ALA A 82 8.62 -0.71 1.25
C ALA A 82 7.42 -0.20 2.05
N VAL A 83 6.22 -0.70 1.68
CA VAL A 83 5.01 -0.54 2.48
C VAL A 83 4.36 -1.89 2.72
N MET A 84 3.74 -2.05 3.88
CA MET A 84 3.05 -3.29 4.28
C MET A 84 1.54 -3.14 4.14
N THR A 85 0.88 -4.20 3.69
CA THR A 85 -0.58 -4.21 3.51
C THR A 85 -1.21 -5.55 3.90
N ALA A 86 -2.46 -5.48 4.32
CA ALA A 86 -3.45 -6.55 4.34
C ALA A 86 -4.80 -5.86 4.15
N ASP A 87 -5.22 -5.70 2.89
CA ASP A 87 -6.39 -5.00 2.35
C ASP A 87 -6.16 -3.57 1.85
N CYS A 88 -5.37 -2.73 2.52
CA CYS A 88 -5.05 -1.40 2.02
C CYS A 88 -4.33 -1.47 0.67
N LEU A 89 -4.54 -0.47 -0.19
CA LEU A 89 -3.93 -0.39 -1.51
C LEU A 89 -2.45 0.01 -1.42
N PRO A 90 -1.50 -0.82 -1.85
CA PRO A 90 -0.14 -0.37 -2.05
C PRO A 90 -0.02 0.25 -3.44
N ILE A 91 0.58 1.44 -3.53
CA ILE A 91 0.89 2.11 -4.80
C ILE A 91 2.40 2.24 -4.92
N LEU A 92 2.96 1.75 -6.03
CA LEU A 92 4.36 1.98 -6.38
C LEU A 92 4.44 3.03 -7.47
N LEU A 93 5.31 4.02 -7.29
CA LEU A 93 5.52 5.12 -8.21
C LEU A 93 6.97 5.10 -8.71
N CYS A 94 7.15 5.31 -10.01
CA CYS A 94 8.46 5.49 -10.62
C CYS A 94 8.41 6.73 -11.53
N ALA A 95 9.29 7.70 -11.29
CA ALA A 95 9.48 8.81 -12.22
C ALA A 95 9.85 8.28 -13.59
N ARG A 96 9.25 8.80 -14.69
CA ARG A 96 9.46 8.27 -16.05
C ARG A 96 10.90 8.41 -16.54
N ASP A 97 11.65 9.36 -15.99
CA ASP A 97 13.07 9.55 -16.26
C ASP A 97 13.99 8.67 -15.40
N GLY A 98 13.42 7.81 -14.54
CA GLY A 98 14.16 6.94 -13.65
C GLY A 98 14.83 7.64 -12.45
N SER A 99 14.53 8.91 -12.20
CA SER A 99 15.22 9.72 -11.19
C SER A 99 14.76 9.47 -9.75
N ALA A 100 13.57 8.89 -9.55
CA ALA A 100 12.99 8.68 -8.23
C ALA A 100 11.93 7.58 -8.23
N VAL A 101 11.79 6.92 -7.08
CA VAL A 101 10.73 5.94 -6.82
C VAL A 101 10.08 6.18 -5.47
N ALA A 102 8.83 5.71 -5.31
CA ALA A 102 8.14 5.72 -4.02
C ALA A 102 7.25 4.49 -3.84
N ALA A 103 7.08 4.07 -2.59
CA ALA A 103 6.06 3.13 -2.15
C ALA A 103 5.08 3.85 -1.22
N VAL A 104 3.77 3.66 -1.47
CA VAL A 104 2.69 4.38 -0.77
C VAL A 104 1.70 3.38 -0.18
N HIS A 105 1.44 3.49 1.12
CA HIS A 105 0.38 2.79 1.80
C HIS A 105 -0.92 3.60 1.71
N ALA A 106 -1.75 3.27 0.73
CA ALA A 106 -2.97 3.99 0.41
C ALA A 106 -4.22 3.28 0.97
N GLY A 107 -4.33 3.18 2.30
CA GLY A 107 -5.60 2.87 2.96
C GLY A 107 -6.60 4.02 2.74
N TRP A 108 -7.91 3.77 2.93
CA TRP A 108 -8.92 4.80 2.65
C TRP A 108 -8.70 6.11 3.43
N LYS A 109 -8.25 6.03 4.69
CA LYS A 109 -7.90 7.23 5.49
C LYS A 109 -6.71 7.97 4.89
N GLY A 110 -5.65 7.25 4.52
CA GLY A 110 -4.47 7.84 3.86
C GLY A 110 -4.82 8.49 2.53
N LEU A 111 -5.67 7.83 1.70
CA LEU A 111 -6.20 8.41 0.46
C LEU A 111 -6.97 9.69 0.73
N ALA A 112 -7.89 9.66 1.69
CA ALA A 112 -8.67 10.84 2.09
C ALA A 112 -7.79 11.95 2.69
N ASN A 113 -6.69 11.61 3.36
CA ASN A 113 -5.74 12.56 3.92
C ASN A 113 -4.68 13.05 2.91
N GLY A 114 -4.74 12.61 1.63
CA GLY A 114 -3.85 13.08 0.57
C GLY A 114 -2.47 12.43 0.52
N VAL A 115 -2.31 11.16 0.97
CA VAL A 115 -1.04 10.44 0.94
C VAL A 115 -0.44 10.35 -0.48
N VAL A 116 -1.29 10.23 -1.51
CA VAL A 116 -0.85 10.19 -2.91
C VAL A 116 -0.26 11.55 -3.33
N ALA A 117 -0.96 12.64 -3.03
CA ALA A 117 -0.46 14.00 -3.32
C ALA A 117 0.87 14.28 -2.62
N SER A 118 1.00 13.85 -1.35
CA SER A 118 2.25 13.98 -0.59
C SER A 118 3.40 13.20 -1.23
N ALA A 119 3.15 11.98 -1.70
CA ALA A 119 4.17 11.16 -2.37
C ALA A 119 4.59 11.78 -3.72
N ILE A 120 3.64 12.26 -4.53
CA ILE A 120 3.93 12.95 -5.81
C ILE A 120 4.72 14.25 -5.56
N ALA A 121 4.35 15.03 -4.55
CA ALA A 121 5.08 16.24 -4.16
C ALA A 121 6.53 15.91 -3.74
N ALA A 122 6.74 14.82 -2.99
CA ALA A 122 8.06 14.36 -2.57
C ALA A 122 8.94 13.90 -3.74
N LEU A 123 8.35 13.26 -4.76
CA LEU A 123 9.03 12.92 -6.01
C LEU A 123 9.39 14.18 -6.84
N GLY A 124 8.68 15.29 -6.66
CA GLY A 124 8.89 16.55 -7.38
C GLY A 124 8.41 16.51 -8.84
N THR A 125 7.67 15.48 -9.24
CA THR A 125 7.12 15.31 -10.58
C THR A 125 5.85 14.45 -10.56
N ALA A 126 4.86 14.78 -11.39
CA ALA A 126 3.70 13.94 -11.69
C ALA A 126 3.91 13.07 -12.96
N SER A 127 5.04 13.25 -13.66
CA SER A 127 5.43 12.40 -14.79
C SER A 127 5.96 11.06 -14.28
N VAL A 128 5.06 10.21 -13.80
CA VAL A 128 5.36 8.92 -13.19
C VAL A 128 4.63 7.78 -13.89
N LEU A 129 5.15 6.57 -13.74
CA LEU A 129 4.43 5.32 -13.87
C LEU A 129 3.91 4.94 -12.49
N ALA A 130 2.64 4.59 -12.37
CA ALA A 130 2.02 4.12 -11.15
C ALA A 130 1.56 2.67 -11.30
N TRP A 131 1.87 1.82 -10.30
CA TRP A 131 1.38 0.46 -10.24
C TRP A 131 0.59 0.24 -8.94
N LEU A 132 -0.62 -0.29 -9.09
CA LEU A 132 -1.54 -0.62 -8.01
C LEU A 132 -1.42 -2.10 -7.67
N GLY A 133 -0.95 -2.41 -6.46
CA GLY A 133 -0.82 -3.78 -5.99
C GLY A 133 -2.14 -4.38 -5.51
N ALA A 134 -2.08 -5.60 -4.96
CA ALA A 134 -3.27 -6.27 -4.44
C ALA A 134 -3.85 -5.56 -3.22
N ALA A 135 -5.16 -5.33 -3.25
CA ALA A 135 -5.93 -4.70 -2.19
C ALA A 135 -7.30 -5.38 -2.03
N ILE A 136 -8.09 -4.95 -1.07
CA ILE A 136 -9.46 -5.43 -0.93
C ILE A 136 -10.30 -5.04 -2.15
N GLY A 137 -10.94 -6.02 -2.77
CA GLY A 137 -11.77 -5.77 -3.95
C GLY A 137 -13.10 -5.06 -3.62
N PRO A 138 -13.72 -4.40 -4.62
CA PRO A 138 -14.92 -3.59 -4.43
C PRO A 138 -16.15 -4.41 -3.97
N GLY A 139 -16.16 -5.72 -4.18
CA GLY A 139 -17.22 -6.61 -3.69
C GLY A 139 -17.14 -6.93 -2.20
N ALA A 140 -15.99 -6.67 -1.55
CA ALA A 140 -15.74 -6.99 -0.14
C ALA A 140 -15.51 -5.77 0.75
N PHE A 141 -15.35 -4.58 0.17
CA PHE A 141 -15.03 -3.36 0.91
C PHE A 141 -16.27 -2.56 1.26
N ALA A 142 -17.07 -3.07 2.21
CA ALA A 142 -18.23 -2.36 2.73
C ALA A 142 -17.82 -1.28 3.75
N VAL A 143 -18.30 -0.03 3.54
CA VAL A 143 -18.00 1.17 4.32
C VAL A 143 -19.28 1.89 4.74
N GLY A 144 -19.20 2.80 5.71
CA GLY A 144 -20.29 3.70 6.07
C GLY A 144 -20.46 4.87 5.10
N GLY A 145 -21.58 5.62 5.23
CA GLY A 145 -21.82 6.84 4.48
C GLY A 145 -20.79 7.94 4.79
N ASP A 146 -20.29 7.98 6.01
CA ASP A 146 -19.26 8.89 6.49
C ASP A 146 -17.96 8.80 5.66
N VAL A 147 -17.56 7.58 5.28
CA VAL A 147 -16.38 7.38 4.40
C VAL A 147 -16.65 7.98 3.02
N ARG A 148 -17.82 7.72 2.43
CA ARG A 148 -18.19 8.30 1.12
C ARG A 148 -18.19 9.82 1.17
N GLU A 149 -18.84 10.40 2.17
CA GLU A 149 -18.92 11.86 2.36
C GLU A 149 -17.53 12.50 2.45
N THR A 150 -16.60 11.90 3.22
CA THR A 150 -15.22 12.36 3.33
C THR A 150 -14.52 12.52 1.97
N PHE A 151 -14.81 11.65 1.00
CA PHE A 151 -14.26 11.76 -0.35
C PHE A 151 -15.02 12.78 -1.21
N LEU A 152 -16.36 12.84 -1.09
CA LEU A 152 -17.18 13.78 -1.86
C LEU A 152 -16.95 15.24 -1.47
N ASP A 153 -16.55 15.51 -0.23
CA ASP A 153 -16.16 16.84 0.22
C ASP A 153 -14.87 17.34 -0.46
N GLN A 154 -14.04 16.43 -0.97
CA GLN A 154 -12.82 16.78 -1.71
C GLN A 154 -13.11 16.97 -3.20
N ASP A 155 -13.78 15.98 -3.82
CA ASP A 155 -14.15 16.02 -5.23
C ASP A 155 -15.35 15.08 -5.50
N ARG A 156 -16.37 15.60 -6.16
CA ARG A 156 -17.57 14.84 -6.50
C ARG A 156 -17.33 13.67 -7.46
N GLY A 157 -16.23 13.67 -8.20
CA GLY A 157 -15.82 12.58 -9.07
C GLY A 157 -15.57 11.26 -8.31
N PHE A 158 -15.26 11.33 -7.02
CA PHE A 158 -15.12 10.13 -6.18
C PHE A 158 -16.42 9.34 -6.00
N ASP A 159 -17.60 9.91 -6.26
CA ASP A 159 -18.87 9.20 -6.15
C ASP A 159 -18.92 7.91 -6.98
N THR A 160 -18.24 7.91 -8.12
CA THR A 160 -18.13 6.75 -9.02
C THR A 160 -17.47 5.53 -8.38
N ALA A 161 -16.69 5.73 -7.30
CA ALA A 161 -16.04 4.67 -6.56
C ALA A 161 -16.94 4.01 -5.50
N PHE A 162 -18.19 4.46 -5.33
CA PHE A 162 -19.10 3.96 -4.31
C PHE A 162 -20.40 3.43 -4.93
N ARG A 163 -20.80 2.24 -4.51
CA ARG A 163 -22.10 1.64 -4.88
C ARG A 163 -22.95 1.44 -3.63
N PRO A 164 -24.22 1.82 -3.61
CA PRO A 164 -25.12 1.54 -2.49
C PRO A 164 -25.15 0.05 -2.13
N ALA A 165 -25.22 -0.26 -0.84
CA ALA A 165 -25.32 -1.59 -0.28
C ALA A 165 -26.39 -1.65 0.81
N ALA A 166 -26.72 -2.84 1.30
CA ALA A 166 -27.73 -3.02 2.34
C ALA A 166 -27.37 -2.26 3.63
N GLY A 167 -28.41 -1.86 4.38
CA GLY A 167 -28.26 -1.23 5.68
C GLY A 167 -27.68 0.19 5.64
N GLY A 168 -27.89 0.95 4.55
CA GLY A 168 -27.38 2.32 4.41
C GLY A 168 -25.86 2.42 4.24
N ARG A 169 -25.21 1.32 3.90
CA ARG A 169 -23.77 1.24 3.64
C ARG A 169 -23.47 1.40 2.15
N TYR A 170 -22.18 1.44 1.83
CA TYR A 170 -21.66 1.46 0.46
C TYR A 170 -20.60 0.38 0.27
N LEU A 171 -20.53 -0.17 -0.93
CA LEU A 171 -19.35 -0.91 -1.40
C LEU A 171 -18.42 0.08 -2.07
N ALA A 172 -17.24 0.27 -1.51
CA ALA A 172 -16.21 1.16 -2.04
C ALA A 172 -15.24 0.40 -2.93
N ASP A 173 -14.80 1.03 -4.02
CA ASP A 173 -13.72 0.56 -4.88
C ASP A 173 -12.43 1.33 -4.53
N ILE A 174 -11.54 0.69 -3.74
CA ILE A 174 -10.28 1.33 -3.33
C ILE A 174 -9.33 1.55 -4.52
N TYR A 175 -9.45 0.74 -5.58
CA TYR A 175 -8.69 0.95 -6.82
C TYR A 175 -9.16 2.19 -7.57
N ALA A 176 -10.47 2.39 -7.67
CA ALA A 176 -11.03 3.60 -8.26
C ALA A 176 -10.65 4.84 -7.45
N LEU A 177 -10.73 4.78 -6.10
CA LEU A 177 -10.27 5.86 -5.22
C LEU A 177 -8.78 6.18 -5.44
N GLY A 178 -7.92 5.16 -5.51
CA GLY A 178 -6.49 5.34 -5.77
C GLY A 178 -6.20 5.95 -7.14
N ARG A 179 -6.89 5.48 -8.20
CA ARG A 179 -6.75 6.03 -9.56
C ARG A 179 -7.19 7.49 -9.64
N LEU A 180 -8.33 7.83 -9.05
CA LEU A 180 -8.81 9.21 -9.00
C LEU A 180 -7.85 10.12 -8.23
N SER A 181 -7.33 9.66 -7.07
CA SER A 181 -6.33 10.42 -6.29
C SER A 181 -5.05 10.67 -7.09
N LEU A 182 -4.58 9.69 -7.88
CA LEU A 182 -3.42 9.85 -8.77
C LEU A 182 -3.69 10.87 -9.88
N VAL A 183 -4.83 10.76 -10.55
CA VAL A 183 -5.23 11.71 -11.62
C VAL A 183 -5.38 13.12 -11.07
N LEU A 184 -6.03 13.30 -9.93
CA LEU A 184 -6.15 14.61 -9.26
C LEU A 184 -4.79 15.16 -8.81
N SER A 185 -3.79 14.31 -8.59
CA SER A 185 -2.40 14.69 -8.33
C SER A 185 -1.59 14.94 -9.61
N GLY A 186 -2.21 14.94 -10.79
CA GLY A 186 -1.59 15.26 -12.08
C GLY A 186 -0.98 14.06 -12.82
N VAL A 187 -1.15 12.83 -12.33
CA VAL A 187 -0.64 11.63 -13.01
C VAL A 187 -1.54 11.31 -14.21
N ASP A 188 -0.93 11.05 -15.37
CA ASP A 188 -1.64 10.60 -16.57
C ASP A 188 -2.37 9.28 -16.31
N ALA A 189 -3.66 9.24 -16.56
CA ALA A 189 -4.48 8.03 -16.39
C ALA A 189 -3.96 6.82 -17.17
N ALA A 190 -3.35 7.05 -18.34
CA ALA A 190 -2.73 6.02 -19.17
C ALA A 190 -1.44 5.44 -18.55
N ALA A 191 -0.87 6.11 -17.55
CA ALA A 191 0.32 5.68 -16.81
C ALA A 191 0.00 4.89 -15.52
N ILE A 192 -1.29 4.64 -15.24
CA ILE A 192 -1.73 3.95 -14.02
C ILE A 192 -2.10 2.51 -14.36
N HIS A 193 -1.30 1.56 -13.88
CA HIS A 193 -1.40 0.14 -14.18
C HIS A 193 -1.73 -0.69 -12.93
N GLY A 194 -1.99 -1.99 -13.10
CA GLY A 194 -2.25 -2.93 -12.00
C GLY A 194 -3.68 -2.86 -11.46
N GLY A 195 -3.87 -3.40 -10.26
CA GLY A 195 -5.19 -3.63 -9.66
C GLY A 195 -5.85 -4.94 -10.13
N GLY A 196 -7.10 -5.16 -9.75
CA GLY A 196 -7.89 -6.32 -10.19
C GLY A 196 -7.81 -7.55 -9.28
N TRP A 197 -7.02 -7.53 -8.21
CA TRP A 197 -7.01 -8.56 -7.17
C TRP A 197 -7.98 -8.23 -6.03
N CYS A 198 -8.31 -9.27 -5.23
CA CYS A 198 -9.07 -9.09 -4.01
C CYS A 198 -8.43 -9.88 -2.87
N THR A 199 -7.74 -9.19 -1.97
CA THR A 199 -7.08 -9.80 -0.81
C THR A 199 -8.05 -10.57 0.08
N HIS A 200 -9.29 -10.08 0.20
CA HIS A 200 -10.35 -10.76 0.95
C HIS A 200 -10.82 -12.06 0.29
N GLY A 201 -10.98 -12.08 -1.04
CA GLY A 201 -11.49 -13.23 -1.79
C GLY A 201 -10.43 -14.29 -2.09
N GLN A 202 -9.18 -13.87 -2.33
CA GLN A 202 -8.07 -14.74 -2.72
C GLN A 202 -7.23 -15.12 -1.49
N SER A 203 -7.82 -15.93 -0.59
CA SER A 203 -7.23 -16.28 0.70
C SER A 203 -5.98 -17.16 0.60
N ALA A 204 -5.81 -17.88 -0.50
CA ALA A 204 -4.60 -18.67 -0.76
C ALA A 204 -3.37 -17.78 -0.97
N ASP A 205 -3.54 -16.61 -1.59
CA ASP A 205 -2.45 -15.75 -2.02
C ASP A 205 -2.17 -14.60 -1.04
N PHE A 206 -3.22 -14.10 -0.34
CA PHE A 206 -3.14 -12.84 0.39
C PHE A 206 -3.62 -12.91 1.84
N PHE A 207 -2.93 -12.19 2.72
CA PHE A 207 -3.47 -11.81 4.02
C PHE A 207 -4.58 -10.78 3.85
N SER A 208 -5.62 -10.86 4.71
CA SER A 208 -6.72 -9.89 4.72
C SER A 208 -7.17 -9.60 6.14
N TYR A 209 -7.02 -8.36 6.57
CA TYR A 209 -7.49 -7.91 7.89
C TYR A 209 -9.03 -7.91 7.97
N ARG A 210 -9.72 -7.60 6.89
CA ARG A 210 -11.19 -7.60 6.82
C ARG A 210 -11.76 -9.00 7.00
N ARG A 211 -11.09 -10.02 6.44
CA ARG A 211 -11.49 -11.42 6.55
C ARG A 211 -11.13 -12.01 7.91
N ASP A 212 -9.87 -11.86 8.32
CA ASP A 212 -9.26 -12.67 9.38
C ASP A 212 -9.06 -11.90 10.70
N ARG A 213 -9.10 -10.57 10.69
CA ARG A 213 -8.80 -9.66 11.81
C ARG A 213 -7.35 -9.78 12.28
N GLU A 214 -6.99 -10.89 12.88
CA GLU A 214 -5.63 -11.21 13.24
C GLU A 214 -4.95 -11.94 12.07
N THR A 215 -3.93 -11.31 11.47
CA THR A 215 -3.33 -11.82 10.22
C THR A 215 -1.99 -11.13 9.93
N GLY A 216 -1.19 -11.74 9.06
CA GLY A 216 0.09 -11.19 8.62
C GLY A 216 -0.04 -9.96 7.72
N ARG A 217 1.13 -9.48 7.27
CA ARG A 217 1.25 -8.37 6.31
C ARG A 217 2.11 -8.81 5.12
N MET A 218 1.62 -8.52 3.91
CA MET A 218 2.41 -8.53 2.67
C MET A 218 3.20 -7.23 2.58
N ALA A 219 4.20 -7.19 1.70
CA ALA A 219 4.91 -5.95 1.35
C ALA A 219 4.91 -5.69 -0.16
N ALA A 220 4.80 -4.41 -0.53
CA ALA A 220 5.12 -3.92 -1.86
C ALA A 220 6.42 -3.11 -1.78
N LEU A 221 7.38 -3.41 -2.69
CA LEU A 221 8.72 -2.85 -2.66
C LEU A 221 9.08 -2.28 -4.02
N ILE A 222 9.90 -1.23 -4.01
CA ILE A 222 10.48 -0.61 -5.21
C ILE A 222 11.83 0.01 -4.86
N TRP A 223 12.78 -0.04 -5.80
CA TRP A 223 14.09 0.62 -5.71
C TRP A 223 14.59 1.02 -7.09
N LEU A 224 15.62 1.84 -7.11
CA LEU A 224 16.42 2.17 -8.32
C LEU A 224 17.64 1.27 -8.37
N GLU A 225 18.00 0.80 -9.58
CA GLU A 225 19.26 0.09 -9.87
C GLU A 225 20.38 1.04 -10.21
#